data_a1fd6f8f42713b7dda73f47cdc49d32e
#
_entry.id   a1fd6f8f42713b7dda73f47cdc49d32e
#
_cell.length_a   1.000
_cell.length_b   1.000
_cell.length_c   1.000
_cell.angle_alpha   90.00
_cell.angle_beta   90.00
_cell.angle_gamma   90.00
#
_symmetry.space_group_name_H-M   'P 1'
#
loop_
_entity.id
_entity.type
_entity.pdbx_description
1 polymer ?
#
loop_
_entity_poly.entity_id
_entity_poly.type
_entity_poly.pdbx_seq_one_letter_code
_entity_poly.pdbx_strand_id
1 'polypeptide(L)'
;MKILVVEDDQFHASFLQGVIAEALPEVTETLHVQDGLQGEAAARAGRFEAVVMDLQMARRNGIEAARTIWHERPRTRILFWSNYSDEAYLRGVADIVPAHSAYGYVLKTASRERLKLVLRAVLLEGQVMMDREIQRLRRRNASPRHSLSQSEYAVLLDLALGLQDRLIAERQGLSLRTVQNRLLTLYDKLGVNGEEQALPGLNKRVRALSRAISTRTLNLEMLETAQHDLECWLAARPADEKAPPTQRGDGAL
;
A
#
# COMPACT_ATOMS: atom_id res chain seq x y z
N MET A 1 -16.68 14.18 19.39
CA MET A 1 -15.75 13.67 18.33
C MET A 1 -16.56 13.27 17.13
N LYS A 2 -16.10 13.62 15.91
CA LYS A 2 -16.74 13.21 14.65
C LYS A 2 -15.91 12.13 13.97
N ILE A 3 -16.55 11.08 13.48
CA ILE A 3 -15.91 9.94 12.81
C ILE A 3 -16.41 9.85 11.37
N LEU A 4 -15.48 9.67 10.44
CA LEU A 4 -15.76 9.33 9.06
C LEU A 4 -15.57 7.82 8.88
N VAL A 5 -16.56 7.15 8.31
CA VAL A 5 -16.52 5.73 7.90
C VAL A 5 -16.45 5.69 6.40
N VAL A 6 -15.40 5.08 5.86
CA VAL A 6 -15.19 4.90 4.42
C VAL A 6 -15.20 3.40 4.14
N GLU A 7 -16.30 2.91 3.58
CA GLU A 7 -16.60 1.48 3.41
C GLU A 7 -17.59 1.32 2.27
N ASP A 8 -17.29 0.50 1.28
CA ASP A 8 -18.17 0.30 0.12
C ASP A 8 -19.30 -0.72 0.37
N ASP A 9 -19.09 -1.66 1.30
CA ASP A 9 -20.12 -2.63 1.69
C ASP A 9 -21.07 -2.06 2.74
N GLN A 10 -22.36 -1.99 2.40
CA GLN A 10 -23.41 -1.41 3.26
C GLN A 10 -23.64 -2.22 4.56
N PHE A 11 -23.46 -3.55 4.54
CA PHE A 11 -23.60 -4.38 5.73
C PHE A 11 -22.44 -4.13 6.70
N HIS A 12 -21.23 -4.09 6.18
CA HIS A 12 -20.04 -3.74 6.95
C HIS A 12 -20.15 -2.34 7.54
N ALA A 13 -20.59 -1.36 6.76
CA ALA A 13 -20.78 0.01 7.24
C ALA A 13 -21.82 0.08 8.38
N SER A 14 -22.97 -0.58 8.21
CA SER A 14 -24.02 -0.61 9.24
C SER A 14 -23.57 -1.31 10.51
N PHE A 15 -22.87 -2.44 10.37
CA PHE A 15 -22.28 -3.15 11.51
C PHE A 15 -21.28 -2.26 12.26
N LEU A 16 -20.38 -1.61 11.53
CA LEU A 16 -19.35 -0.75 12.10
C LEU A 16 -19.96 0.46 12.82
N GLN A 17 -20.96 1.12 12.24
CA GLN A 17 -21.67 2.24 12.89
C GLN A 17 -22.30 1.80 14.22
N GLY A 18 -22.92 0.60 14.25
CA GLY A 18 -23.45 0.03 15.50
C GLY A 18 -22.36 -0.22 16.54
N VAL A 19 -21.19 -0.74 16.13
CA VAL A 19 -20.06 -0.97 17.04
C VAL A 19 -19.48 0.34 17.55
N ILE A 20 -19.37 1.37 16.68
CA ILE A 20 -18.89 2.72 17.05
C ILE A 20 -19.82 3.32 18.11
N ALA A 21 -21.13 3.28 17.90
CA ALA A 21 -22.11 3.83 18.85
C ALA A 21 -22.04 3.16 20.23
N GLU A 22 -21.76 1.86 20.28
CA GLU A 22 -21.58 1.15 21.56
C GLU A 22 -20.21 1.41 22.21
N ALA A 23 -19.15 1.45 21.41
CA ALA A 23 -17.79 1.54 21.92
C ALA A 23 -17.38 2.98 22.31
N LEU A 24 -17.94 3.99 21.62
CA LEU A 24 -17.53 5.38 21.68
C LEU A 24 -18.76 6.30 21.89
N PRO A 25 -19.39 6.29 23.07
CA PRO A 25 -20.54 7.15 23.35
C PRO A 25 -20.24 8.66 23.26
N GLU A 26 -18.95 9.03 23.24
CA GLU A 26 -18.47 10.40 23.05
C GLU A 26 -18.55 10.89 21.59
N VAL A 27 -18.88 10.00 20.66
CA VAL A 27 -19.02 10.34 19.23
C VAL A 27 -20.34 11.08 19.02
N THR A 28 -20.23 12.29 18.49
CA THR A 28 -21.39 13.18 18.25
C THR A 28 -21.94 13.04 16.84
N GLU A 29 -21.13 12.55 15.91
CA GLU A 29 -21.51 12.40 14.50
C GLU A 29 -20.68 11.28 13.85
N THR A 30 -21.36 10.42 13.09
CA THR A 30 -20.72 9.43 12.22
C THR A 30 -21.25 9.63 10.81
N LEU A 31 -20.36 9.97 9.86
CA LEU A 31 -20.68 10.05 8.44
C LEU A 31 -20.14 8.81 7.75
N HIS A 32 -20.96 8.18 6.91
CA HIS A 32 -20.56 7.07 6.05
C HIS A 32 -20.49 7.50 4.60
N VAL A 33 -19.42 7.08 3.91
CA VAL A 33 -19.21 7.25 2.47
C VAL A 33 -18.68 5.95 1.87
N GLN A 34 -18.90 5.74 0.56
CA GLN A 34 -18.76 4.43 -0.09
C GLN A 34 -17.42 4.22 -0.83
N ASP A 35 -16.58 5.22 -0.96
CA ASP A 35 -15.29 5.10 -1.65
C ASP A 35 -14.26 6.12 -1.17
N GLY A 36 -13.00 5.89 -1.54
CA GLY A 36 -11.90 6.74 -1.13
C GLY A 36 -11.99 8.18 -1.61
N LEU A 37 -12.54 8.44 -2.82
CA LEU A 37 -12.72 9.81 -3.32
C LEU A 37 -13.74 10.59 -2.50
N GLN A 38 -14.87 9.94 -2.16
CA GLN A 38 -15.85 10.52 -1.25
C GLN A 38 -15.25 10.72 0.15
N GLY A 39 -14.40 9.78 0.60
CA GLY A 39 -13.66 9.88 1.85
C GLY A 39 -12.77 11.11 1.92
N GLU A 40 -11.97 11.34 0.88
CA GLU A 40 -11.14 12.53 0.77
C GLU A 40 -11.97 13.83 0.75
N ALA A 41 -13.03 13.87 -0.06
CA ALA A 41 -13.92 15.02 -0.16
C ALA A 41 -14.62 15.33 1.19
N ALA A 42 -15.14 14.31 1.87
CA ALA A 42 -15.75 14.44 3.18
C ALA A 42 -14.74 14.92 4.25
N ALA A 43 -13.52 14.36 4.24
CA ALA A 43 -12.47 14.77 5.16
C ALA A 43 -12.06 16.24 4.97
N ARG A 44 -12.08 16.77 3.73
CA ARG A 44 -11.84 18.19 3.45
C ARG A 44 -12.97 19.08 3.93
N ALA A 45 -14.22 18.69 3.61
CA ALA A 45 -15.41 19.48 3.94
C ALA A 45 -15.73 19.48 5.44
N GLY A 46 -15.50 18.36 6.13
CA GLY A 46 -15.80 18.17 7.54
C GLY A 46 -14.57 18.28 8.44
N ARG A 47 -14.84 18.41 9.75
CA ARG A 47 -13.80 18.35 10.79
C ARG A 47 -13.91 16.98 11.49
N PHE A 48 -13.46 15.93 10.81
CA PHE A 48 -13.38 14.59 11.38
C PHE A 48 -12.04 14.41 12.08
N GLU A 49 -12.08 14.03 13.34
CA GLU A 49 -10.89 13.74 14.14
C GLU A 49 -10.37 12.33 13.92
N ALA A 50 -11.26 11.45 13.44
CA ALA A 50 -10.96 10.05 13.21
C ALA A 50 -11.64 9.51 11.95
N VAL A 51 -11.00 8.51 11.34
CA VAL A 51 -11.49 7.80 10.15
C VAL A 51 -11.40 6.30 10.40
N VAL A 52 -12.44 5.56 10.06
CA VAL A 52 -12.36 4.11 9.85
C VAL A 52 -12.41 3.86 8.35
N MET A 53 -11.41 3.17 7.84
CA MET A 53 -11.12 3.08 6.41
C MET A 53 -11.02 1.62 5.98
N ASP A 54 -11.83 1.18 5.03
CA ASP A 54 -11.51 -0.05 4.30
C ASP A 54 -10.34 0.21 3.34
N LEU A 55 -9.58 -0.83 3.06
CA LEU A 55 -8.45 -0.76 2.14
C LEU A 55 -8.86 -0.98 0.69
N GLN A 56 -9.81 -1.88 0.46
CA GLN A 56 -10.21 -2.26 -0.90
C GLN A 56 -11.58 -1.69 -1.23
N MET A 57 -11.59 -0.66 -2.02
CA MET A 57 -12.81 0.01 -2.49
C MET A 57 -12.66 0.39 -3.96
N ALA A 58 -13.81 0.50 -4.66
CA ALA A 58 -13.84 0.99 -6.04
C ALA A 58 -13.35 2.44 -6.14
N ARG A 59 -12.83 2.81 -7.30
CA ARG A 59 -12.35 4.15 -7.72
C ARG A 59 -11.12 4.69 -7.00
N ARG A 60 -11.02 4.52 -5.70
CA ARG A 60 -9.89 5.01 -4.88
C ARG A 60 -9.73 4.08 -3.68
N ASN A 61 -8.61 3.39 -3.59
CA ASN A 61 -8.35 2.49 -2.48
C ASN A 61 -8.05 3.25 -1.18
N GLY A 62 -8.17 2.54 -0.04
CA GLY A 62 -8.02 3.17 1.27
C GLY A 62 -6.62 3.68 1.59
N ILE A 63 -5.56 3.12 0.97
CA ILE A 63 -4.18 3.60 1.15
C ILE A 63 -4.00 4.97 0.50
N GLU A 64 -4.48 5.14 -0.73
CA GLU A 64 -4.41 6.42 -1.43
C GLU A 64 -5.25 7.49 -0.74
N ALA A 65 -6.48 7.15 -0.34
CA ALA A 65 -7.34 8.06 0.40
C ALA A 65 -6.71 8.47 1.74
N ALA A 66 -6.14 7.53 2.50
CA ALA A 66 -5.46 7.81 3.76
C ALA A 66 -4.20 8.67 3.55
N ARG A 67 -3.44 8.43 2.47
CA ARG A 67 -2.27 9.25 2.09
C ARG A 67 -2.68 10.71 1.90
N THR A 68 -3.75 10.96 1.13
CA THR A 68 -4.29 12.31 0.89
C THR A 68 -4.78 12.95 2.20
N ILE A 69 -5.56 12.20 3.00
CA ILE A 69 -6.08 12.69 4.27
C ILE A 69 -4.94 13.07 5.23
N TRP A 70 -3.92 12.22 5.37
CA TRP A 70 -2.77 12.50 6.24
C TRP A 70 -1.85 13.60 5.70
N HIS A 71 -1.73 13.74 4.38
CA HIS A 71 -0.99 14.86 3.79
C HIS A 71 -1.62 16.21 4.18
N GLU A 72 -2.94 16.30 4.12
CA GLU A 72 -3.69 17.51 4.46
C GLU A 72 -3.89 17.69 5.98
N ARG A 73 -4.05 16.59 6.71
CA ARG A 73 -4.34 16.55 8.15
C ARG A 73 -3.56 15.45 8.87
N PRO A 74 -2.27 15.66 9.14
CA PRO A 74 -1.38 14.62 9.70
C PRO A 74 -1.80 14.07 11.06
N ARG A 75 -2.65 14.77 11.81
CA ARG A 75 -3.12 14.35 13.13
C ARG A 75 -4.40 13.52 13.10
N THR A 76 -5.00 13.28 11.93
CA THR A 76 -6.19 12.44 11.81
C THR A 76 -5.85 11.02 12.25
N ARG A 77 -6.65 10.45 13.16
CA ARG A 77 -6.50 9.08 13.62
C ARG A 77 -7.18 8.16 12.61
N ILE A 78 -6.46 7.17 12.08
CA ILE A 78 -7.03 6.27 11.08
C ILE A 78 -6.97 4.82 11.58
N LEU A 79 -8.12 4.15 11.59
CA LEU A 79 -8.24 2.72 11.78
C LEU A 79 -8.54 2.06 10.44
N PHE A 80 -7.58 1.27 9.92
CA PHE A 80 -7.83 0.40 8.78
C PHE A 80 -8.57 -0.85 9.25
N TRP A 81 -9.73 -1.10 8.66
CA TRP A 81 -10.59 -2.25 8.95
C TRP A 81 -10.85 -3.01 7.66
N SER A 82 -10.13 -4.12 7.45
CA SER A 82 -10.05 -4.78 6.15
C SER A 82 -10.12 -6.31 6.25
N ASN A 83 -10.51 -6.96 5.17
CA ASN A 83 -10.43 -8.41 5.03
C ASN A 83 -9.00 -8.92 4.76
N TYR A 84 -8.06 -8.04 4.48
CA TYR A 84 -6.73 -8.38 3.99
C TYR A 84 -5.68 -8.27 5.08
N SER A 85 -4.79 -9.27 5.09
CA SER A 85 -3.62 -9.30 5.98
C SER A 85 -2.30 -9.34 5.20
N ASP A 86 -2.35 -9.02 3.91
CA ASP A 86 -1.23 -9.19 2.99
C ASP A 86 -0.07 -8.24 3.28
N GLU A 87 1.14 -8.70 3.01
CA GLU A 87 2.36 -7.89 3.19
C GLU A 87 2.30 -6.57 2.40
N ALA A 88 1.72 -6.60 1.20
CA ALA A 88 1.56 -5.42 0.35
C ALA A 88 0.78 -4.30 1.06
N TYR A 89 -0.36 -4.61 1.66
CA TYR A 89 -1.15 -3.62 2.41
C TYR A 89 -0.41 -3.08 3.63
N LEU A 90 0.27 -3.97 4.38
CA LEU A 90 1.02 -3.56 5.56
C LEU A 90 2.17 -2.60 5.21
N ARG A 91 2.84 -2.83 4.08
CA ARG A 91 3.86 -1.92 3.56
C ARG A 91 3.24 -0.60 3.11
N GLY A 92 2.19 -0.66 2.28
CA GLY A 92 1.50 0.54 1.80
C GLY A 92 1.04 1.45 2.92
N VAL A 93 0.47 0.89 4.00
CA VAL A 93 0.10 1.66 5.19
C VAL A 93 1.34 2.21 5.90
N ALA A 94 2.39 1.40 6.10
CA ALA A 94 3.60 1.84 6.79
C ALA A 94 4.30 3.01 6.09
N ASP A 95 4.23 3.06 4.75
CA ASP A 95 4.86 4.08 3.92
C ASP A 95 4.19 5.46 3.98
N ILE A 96 2.90 5.49 4.36
CA ILE A 96 2.09 6.72 4.36
C ILE A 96 1.83 7.29 5.76
N VAL A 97 2.11 6.51 6.82
CA VAL A 97 1.82 6.92 8.21
C VAL A 97 2.75 8.06 8.63
N PRO A 98 2.23 9.24 9.02
CA PRO A 98 3.06 10.31 9.58
C PRO A 98 3.65 9.91 10.93
N ALA A 99 4.84 10.40 11.26
CA ALA A 99 5.65 9.99 12.41
C ALA A 99 4.94 10.03 13.79
N HIS A 100 3.93 10.89 13.93
CA HIS A 100 3.22 11.12 15.20
C HIS A 100 1.72 10.82 15.11
N SER A 101 1.28 10.10 14.07
CA SER A 101 -0.13 9.78 13.88
C SER A 101 -0.52 8.50 14.60
N ALA A 102 -1.66 8.52 15.27
CA ALA A 102 -2.27 7.31 15.80
C ALA A 102 -2.97 6.56 14.65
N TYR A 103 -2.67 5.28 14.53
CA TYR A 103 -3.33 4.43 13.56
C TYR A 103 -3.51 3.00 14.08
N GLY A 104 -4.45 2.31 13.49
CA GLY A 104 -4.66 0.90 13.77
C GLY A 104 -4.88 0.11 12.49
N TYR A 105 -4.66 -1.19 12.61
CA TYR A 105 -5.00 -2.16 11.56
C TYR A 105 -5.67 -3.36 12.21
N VAL A 106 -6.91 -3.62 11.83
CA VAL A 106 -7.71 -4.72 12.36
C VAL A 106 -8.44 -5.45 11.23
N LEU A 107 -8.49 -6.77 11.31
CA LEU A 107 -9.19 -7.58 10.32
C LEU A 107 -10.70 -7.54 10.52
N LYS A 108 -11.49 -7.57 9.44
CA LYS A 108 -12.96 -7.67 9.50
C LYS A 108 -13.43 -8.98 10.14
N THR A 109 -12.55 -10.00 10.22
CA THR A 109 -12.77 -11.26 10.95
C THR A 109 -12.60 -11.14 12.48
N ALA A 110 -12.13 -10.00 12.98
CA ALA A 110 -12.00 -9.78 14.41
C ALA A 110 -13.36 -9.81 15.12
N SER A 111 -13.39 -10.32 16.36
CA SER A 111 -14.60 -10.31 17.14
C SER A 111 -15.09 -8.87 17.42
N ARG A 112 -16.41 -8.73 17.64
CA ARG A 112 -17.02 -7.45 18.00
C ARG A 112 -16.34 -6.78 19.20
N GLU A 113 -16.01 -7.56 20.24
CA GLU A 113 -15.34 -7.06 21.42
C GLU A 113 -13.90 -6.61 21.13
N ARG A 114 -13.20 -7.32 20.24
CA ARG A 114 -11.88 -6.90 19.79
C ARG A 114 -11.95 -5.59 19.01
N LEU A 115 -12.92 -5.44 18.13
CA LEU A 115 -13.14 -4.22 17.35
C LEU A 115 -13.44 -3.03 18.26
N LYS A 116 -14.31 -3.18 19.28
CA LYS A 116 -14.60 -2.14 20.28
C LYS A 116 -13.32 -1.67 21.00
N LEU A 117 -12.50 -2.62 21.43
CA LEU A 117 -11.22 -2.31 22.11
C LEU A 117 -10.29 -1.52 21.20
N VAL A 118 -10.15 -1.94 19.94
CA VAL A 118 -9.26 -1.26 18.98
C VAL A 118 -9.79 0.13 18.62
N LEU A 119 -11.11 0.28 18.41
CA LEU A 119 -11.74 1.58 18.17
C LEU A 119 -11.43 2.57 19.31
N ARG A 120 -11.60 2.16 20.56
CA ARG A 120 -11.27 3.01 21.71
C ARG A 120 -9.78 3.38 21.75
N ALA A 121 -8.92 2.38 21.68
CA ALA A 121 -7.48 2.59 21.78
C ALA A 121 -6.95 3.53 20.68
N VAL A 122 -7.38 3.34 19.43
CA VAL A 122 -6.87 4.13 18.30
C VAL A 122 -7.59 5.48 18.22
N LEU A 123 -8.94 5.47 18.19
CA LEU A 123 -9.70 6.67 17.84
C LEU A 123 -9.94 7.59 19.03
N LEU A 124 -9.94 7.09 20.27
CA LEU A 124 -10.11 7.91 21.47
C LEU A 124 -8.78 8.19 22.18
N GLU A 125 -7.98 7.15 22.43
CA GLU A 125 -6.76 7.26 23.22
C GLU A 125 -5.51 7.59 22.38
N GLY A 126 -5.60 7.52 21.04
CA GLY A 126 -4.50 7.85 20.14
C GLY A 126 -3.36 6.84 20.16
N GLN A 127 -3.64 5.59 20.48
CA GLN A 127 -2.65 4.51 20.51
C GLN A 127 -2.46 3.89 19.11
N VAL A 128 -1.27 3.31 18.88
CA VAL A 128 -1.02 2.48 17.69
C VAL A 128 -1.40 1.04 18.00
N MET A 129 -2.34 0.48 17.25
CA MET A 129 -2.85 -0.88 17.47
C MET A 129 -2.78 -1.72 16.20
N MET A 130 -2.27 -2.94 16.33
CA MET A 130 -2.26 -3.94 15.26
C MET A 130 -2.76 -5.28 15.77
N ASP A 131 -3.51 -6.00 14.93
CA ASP A 131 -3.92 -7.36 15.25
C ASP A 131 -2.73 -8.31 15.37
N ARG A 132 -2.86 -9.32 16.23
CA ARG A 132 -1.79 -10.32 16.46
C ARG A 132 -1.41 -11.08 15.18
N GLU A 133 -2.37 -11.34 14.31
CA GLU A 133 -2.14 -12.00 13.03
C GLU A 133 -1.27 -11.13 12.12
N ILE A 134 -1.56 -9.86 12.06
CA ILE A 134 -0.79 -8.84 11.35
C ILE A 134 0.61 -8.69 11.94
N GLN A 135 0.74 -8.68 13.28
CA GLN A 135 2.04 -8.64 13.94
C GLN A 135 2.88 -9.90 13.65
N ARG A 136 2.25 -11.08 13.56
CA ARG A 136 2.94 -12.33 13.18
C ARG A 136 3.48 -12.25 11.75
N LEU A 137 2.71 -11.72 10.81
CA LEU A 137 3.16 -11.50 9.43
C LEU A 137 4.35 -10.54 9.38
N ARG A 138 4.28 -9.38 10.09
CA ARG A 138 5.43 -8.47 10.20
C ARG A 138 6.67 -9.15 10.78
N ARG A 139 6.52 -10.00 11.79
CA ARG A 139 7.66 -10.75 12.39
C ARG A 139 8.23 -11.81 11.45
N ARG A 140 7.40 -12.53 10.69
CA ARG A 140 7.85 -13.51 9.68
C ARG A 140 8.63 -12.82 8.57
N ASN A 141 8.20 -11.64 8.17
CA ASN A 141 8.81 -10.82 7.13
C ASN A 141 10.00 -10.00 7.66
N ALA A 142 10.15 -9.85 8.97
CA ALA A 142 11.31 -9.22 9.60
C ALA A 142 12.60 -10.07 9.53
N SER A 143 12.54 -11.32 9.00
CA SER A 143 13.74 -12.09 8.71
C SER A 143 14.49 -11.45 7.53
N PRO A 144 15.72 -10.94 7.72
CA PRO A 144 16.49 -10.23 6.67
C PRO A 144 16.72 -11.06 5.40
N ARG A 145 16.60 -12.39 5.50
CA ARG A 145 16.83 -13.30 4.37
C ARG A 145 15.66 -13.41 3.40
N HIS A 146 14.44 -13.08 3.82
CA HIS A 146 13.22 -13.26 3.00
C HIS A 146 12.40 -11.99 2.83
N SER A 147 12.61 -10.96 3.67
CA SER A 147 11.90 -9.70 3.51
C SER A 147 12.59 -8.78 2.52
N LEU A 148 11.82 -8.18 1.63
CA LEU A 148 12.32 -7.13 0.75
C LEU A 148 12.51 -5.84 1.57
N SER A 149 13.64 -5.17 1.38
CA SER A 149 13.79 -3.79 1.86
C SER A 149 12.84 -2.85 1.08
N GLN A 150 12.61 -1.65 1.60
CA GLN A 150 11.81 -0.64 0.91
C GLN A 150 12.30 -0.37 -0.52
N SER A 151 13.62 -0.27 -0.67
CA SER A 151 14.23 -0.02 -1.96
C SER A 151 14.18 -1.21 -2.94
N GLU A 152 14.18 -2.44 -2.46
CA GLU A 152 13.97 -3.63 -3.28
C GLU A 152 12.48 -3.75 -3.67
N TYR A 153 11.58 -3.39 -2.76
CA TYR A 153 10.15 -3.39 -3.04
C TYR A 153 9.77 -2.34 -4.09
N ALA A 154 10.35 -1.13 -4.03
CA ALA A 154 10.16 -0.12 -5.06
C ALA A 154 10.62 -0.61 -6.45
N VAL A 155 11.77 -1.31 -6.52
CA VAL A 155 12.24 -1.94 -7.76
C VAL A 155 11.30 -3.07 -8.22
N LEU A 156 10.71 -3.83 -7.29
CA LEU A 156 9.72 -4.87 -7.63
C LEU A 156 8.44 -4.27 -8.23
N LEU A 157 7.96 -3.14 -7.70
CA LEU A 157 6.81 -2.42 -8.26
C LEU A 157 7.10 -1.93 -9.68
N ASP A 158 8.23 -1.27 -9.90
CA ASP A 158 8.66 -0.80 -11.22
C ASP A 158 8.83 -1.96 -12.23
N LEU A 159 9.38 -3.08 -11.76
CA LEU A 159 9.48 -4.32 -12.54
C LEU A 159 8.10 -4.85 -12.94
N ALA A 160 7.13 -4.81 -12.03
CA ALA A 160 5.77 -5.29 -12.26
C ALA A 160 5.00 -4.39 -13.22
N LEU A 161 5.30 -3.10 -13.27
CA LEU A 161 4.80 -2.16 -14.26
C LEU A 161 5.49 -2.28 -15.64
N GLY A 162 6.43 -3.22 -15.79
CA GLY A 162 7.11 -3.50 -17.06
C GLY A 162 8.29 -2.58 -17.39
N LEU A 163 8.76 -1.78 -16.45
CA LEU A 163 9.88 -0.86 -16.69
C LEU A 163 11.18 -1.62 -16.96
N GLN A 164 11.98 -1.14 -17.91
CA GLN A 164 13.34 -1.60 -18.13
C GLN A 164 14.30 -1.06 -17.07
N ASP A 165 15.40 -1.75 -16.81
CA ASP A 165 16.38 -1.41 -15.77
C ASP A 165 16.87 0.05 -15.83
N ARG A 166 17.02 0.60 -17.04
CA ARG A 166 17.43 2.01 -17.23
C ARG A 166 16.36 2.97 -16.74
N LEU A 167 15.09 2.68 -17.05
CA LEU A 167 13.98 3.54 -16.64
C LEU A 167 13.71 3.43 -15.14
N ILE A 168 13.89 2.24 -14.55
CA ILE A 168 13.88 2.05 -13.09
C ILE A 168 14.98 2.89 -12.44
N ALA A 169 16.21 2.85 -13.00
CA ALA A 169 17.33 3.60 -12.49
C ALA A 169 17.04 5.12 -12.49
N GLU A 170 16.51 5.63 -13.59
CA GLU A 170 16.12 7.03 -13.73
C GLU A 170 15.03 7.42 -12.73
N ARG A 171 13.94 6.67 -12.69
CA ARG A 171 12.79 6.95 -11.80
C ARG A 171 13.17 6.93 -10.33
N GLN A 172 14.04 6.00 -9.93
CA GLN A 172 14.50 5.84 -8.54
C GLN A 172 15.70 6.71 -8.17
N GLY A 173 16.27 7.48 -9.12
CA GLY A 173 17.50 8.26 -8.91
C GLY A 173 18.73 7.39 -8.61
N LEU A 174 18.84 6.23 -9.25
CA LEU A 174 19.86 5.21 -8.98
C LEU A 174 20.77 5.00 -10.20
N SER A 175 21.95 4.40 -9.98
CA SER A 175 22.74 3.87 -11.08
C SER A 175 22.14 2.57 -11.63
N LEU A 176 22.34 2.30 -12.93
CA LEU A 176 21.92 1.04 -13.56
C LEU A 176 22.49 -0.18 -12.81
N ARG A 177 23.75 -0.11 -12.38
CA ARG A 177 24.42 -1.15 -11.60
C ARG A 177 23.72 -1.39 -10.26
N THR A 178 23.27 -0.33 -9.61
CA THR A 178 22.52 -0.46 -8.34
C THR A 178 21.20 -1.17 -8.55
N VAL A 179 20.46 -0.85 -9.61
CA VAL A 179 19.21 -1.54 -9.96
C VAL A 179 19.45 -3.02 -10.25
N GLN A 180 20.45 -3.34 -11.05
CA GLN A 180 20.82 -4.73 -11.37
C GLN A 180 21.18 -5.53 -10.10
N ASN A 181 21.95 -4.96 -9.19
CA ASN A 181 22.27 -5.60 -7.92
C ASN A 181 21.01 -5.83 -7.05
N ARG A 182 20.09 -4.85 -7.01
CA ARG A 182 18.82 -5.00 -6.28
C ARG A 182 17.94 -6.07 -6.90
N LEU A 183 17.90 -6.18 -8.24
CA LEU A 183 17.18 -7.25 -8.94
C LEU A 183 17.76 -8.63 -8.61
N LEU A 184 19.09 -8.78 -8.55
CA LEU A 184 19.71 -10.05 -8.13
C LEU A 184 19.30 -10.44 -6.71
N THR A 185 19.38 -9.50 -5.77
CA THR A 185 18.97 -9.73 -4.37
C THR A 185 17.47 -10.03 -4.27
N LEU A 186 16.65 -9.36 -5.05
CA LEU A 186 15.22 -9.59 -5.13
C LEU A 186 14.90 -11.00 -5.64
N TYR A 187 15.59 -11.48 -6.68
CA TYR A 187 15.43 -12.84 -7.19
C TYR A 187 15.84 -13.89 -6.17
N ASP A 188 16.90 -13.66 -5.39
CA ASP A 188 17.30 -14.54 -4.30
C ASP A 188 16.22 -14.61 -3.20
N LYS A 189 15.72 -13.44 -2.75
CA LYS A 189 14.71 -13.35 -1.71
C LYS A 189 13.36 -13.96 -2.10
N LEU A 190 13.00 -13.87 -3.39
CA LEU A 190 11.79 -14.50 -3.95
C LEU A 190 12.00 -15.98 -4.31
N GLY A 191 13.22 -16.53 -4.10
CA GLY A 191 13.53 -17.93 -4.37
C GLY A 191 13.63 -18.30 -5.85
N VAL A 192 13.86 -17.31 -6.72
CA VAL A 192 13.91 -17.52 -8.18
C VAL A 192 15.23 -18.12 -8.64
N ASN A 193 16.36 -17.73 -8.03
CA ASN A 193 17.68 -18.16 -8.46
C ASN A 193 17.95 -19.66 -8.23
N GLY A 194 17.34 -20.28 -7.22
CA GLY A 194 17.46 -21.72 -6.98
C GLY A 194 16.73 -22.61 -8.01
N GLU A 195 15.75 -22.07 -8.72
CA GLU A 195 14.94 -22.80 -9.70
C GLU A 195 15.62 -22.87 -11.09
N GLU A 196 16.58 -22.02 -11.37
CA GLU A 196 17.27 -21.97 -12.69
C GLU A 196 18.06 -23.24 -13.00
N GLN A 197 18.59 -23.90 -11.95
CA GLN A 197 19.31 -25.16 -12.08
C GLN A 197 18.36 -26.33 -12.35
N ALA A 198 17.10 -26.24 -11.90
CA ALA A 198 16.10 -27.28 -12.05
C ALA A 198 15.30 -27.15 -13.36
N LEU A 199 15.12 -25.94 -13.87
CA LEU A 199 14.28 -25.64 -15.06
C LEU A 199 14.98 -24.61 -15.96
N PRO A 200 15.87 -25.02 -16.85
CA PRO A 200 16.57 -24.13 -17.77
C PRO A 200 15.59 -23.43 -18.73
N GLY A 201 15.83 -22.14 -18.99
CA GLY A 201 15.01 -21.34 -19.91
C GLY A 201 13.92 -20.49 -19.24
N LEU A 202 13.80 -20.49 -17.94
CA LEU A 202 12.86 -19.61 -17.23
C LEU A 202 13.28 -18.14 -17.29
N ASN A 203 12.31 -17.26 -17.60
CA ASN A 203 12.51 -15.82 -17.49
C ASN A 203 12.43 -15.40 -16.02
N LYS A 204 13.57 -15.00 -15.44
CA LYS A 204 13.66 -14.60 -14.02
C LYS A 204 12.72 -13.45 -13.65
N ARG A 205 12.53 -12.47 -14.54
CA ARG A 205 11.63 -11.34 -14.28
C ARG A 205 10.18 -11.81 -14.13
N VAL A 206 9.71 -12.61 -15.10
CA VAL A 206 8.35 -13.18 -15.07
C VAL A 206 8.17 -14.08 -13.83
N ARG A 207 9.18 -14.91 -13.53
CA ARG A 207 9.12 -15.79 -12.37
C ARG A 207 9.08 -15.03 -11.05
N ALA A 208 9.84 -13.95 -10.93
CA ALA A 208 9.80 -13.08 -9.75
C ALA A 208 8.42 -12.47 -9.52
N LEU A 209 7.77 -12.00 -10.60
CA LEU A 209 6.40 -11.47 -10.51
C LEU A 209 5.40 -12.55 -10.11
N SER A 210 5.47 -13.74 -10.75
CA SER A 210 4.62 -14.87 -10.39
C SER A 210 4.77 -15.25 -8.91
N ARG A 211 6.00 -15.27 -8.38
CA ARG A 211 6.29 -15.55 -6.97
C ARG A 211 5.74 -14.44 -6.08
N ALA A 212 6.00 -13.17 -6.40
CA ALA A 212 5.54 -12.04 -5.61
C ALA A 212 4.00 -11.99 -5.48
N ILE A 213 3.28 -12.32 -6.56
CA ILE A 213 1.81 -12.42 -6.54
C ILE A 213 1.38 -13.63 -5.71
N SER A 214 1.98 -14.81 -5.92
CA SER A 214 1.62 -16.04 -5.19
C SER A 214 1.88 -15.95 -3.69
N THR A 215 2.88 -15.18 -3.27
CA THR A 215 3.20 -14.93 -1.85
C THR A 215 2.47 -13.70 -1.29
N ARG A 216 1.63 -13.05 -2.08
CA ARG A 216 0.92 -11.81 -1.71
C ARG A 216 1.85 -10.67 -1.28
N THR A 217 3.08 -10.69 -1.78
CA THR A 217 4.03 -9.58 -1.66
C THR A 217 3.62 -8.43 -2.59
N LEU A 218 2.96 -8.75 -3.72
CA LEU A 218 2.26 -7.81 -4.61
C LEU A 218 0.78 -8.16 -4.67
N ASN A 219 -0.05 -7.14 -4.76
CA ASN A 219 -1.48 -7.24 -5.05
C ASN A 219 -1.90 -6.19 -6.09
N LEU A 220 -3.14 -6.29 -6.57
CA LEU A 220 -3.64 -5.43 -7.64
C LEU A 220 -3.67 -3.95 -7.24
N GLU A 221 -4.13 -3.66 -6.03
CA GLU A 221 -4.29 -2.28 -5.54
C GLU A 221 -2.96 -1.55 -5.42
N MET A 222 -1.91 -2.26 -4.99
CA MET A 222 -0.55 -1.68 -4.94
C MET A 222 0.00 -1.42 -6.34
N LEU A 223 -0.35 -2.27 -7.32
CA LEU A 223 0.03 -2.06 -8.71
C LEU A 223 -0.73 -0.87 -9.33
N GLU A 224 -2.01 -0.71 -9.01
CA GLU A 224 -2.81 0.45 -9.46
C GLU A 224 -2.25 1.76 -8.89
N THR A 225 -1.92 1.78 -7.59
CA THR A 225 -1.25 2.93 -6.96
C THR A 225 0.09 3.22 -7.62
N ALA A 226 0.93 2.20 -7.83
CA ALA A 226 2.22 2.36 -8.48
C ALA A 226 2.10 2.81 -9.95
N GLN A 227 1.06 2.35 -10.65
CA GLN A 227 0.75 2.78 -12.02
C GLN A 227 0.41 4.27 -12.06
N HIS A 228 -0.45 4.73 -11.15
CA HIS A 228 -0.78 6.15 -11.04
C HIS A 228 0.45 7.01 -10.74
N ASP A 229 1.29 6.59 -9.79
CA ASP A 229 2.55 7.26 -9.46
C ASP A 229 3.51 7.30 -10.67
N LEU A 230 3.53 6.24 -11.49
CA LEU A 230 4.30 6.19 -12.73
C LEU A 230 3.78 7.20 -13.76
N GLU A 231 2.47 7.29 -13.95
CA GLU A 231 1.83 8.23 -14.88
C GLU A 231 2.13 9.68 -14.49
N CYS A 232 2.04 10.01 -13.20
CA CYS A 232 2.39 11.32 -12.67
C CYS A 232 3.88 11.64 -12.93
N TRP A 233 4.78 10.69 -12.70
CA TRP A 233 6.20 10.85 -12.95
C TRP A 233 6.50 11.05 -14.44
N LEU A 234 5.88 10.26 -15.33
CA LEU A 234 6.02 10.40 -16.79
C LEU A 234 5.51 11.75 -17.29
N ALA A 235 4.41 12.25 -16.72
CA ALA A 235 3.85 13.55 -17.07
C ALA A 235 4.79 14.71 -16.68
N ALA A 236 5.52 14.58 -15.57
CA ALA A 236 6.44 15.58 -15.06
C ALA A 236 7.80 15.63 -15.81
N ARG A 237 8.11 14.62 -16.67
CA ARG A 237 9.36 14.58 -17.44
C ARG A 237 9.43 15.67 -18.52
N PRO A 238 10.58 16.33 -18.74
CA PRO A 238 10.81 17.25 -19.83
C PRO A 238 10.57 16.60 -21.20
N ALA A 239 10.11 17.37 -22.17
CA ALA A 239 9.75 16.86 -23.51
C ALA A 239 10.96 16.22 -24.25
N ASP A 240 12.18 16.70 -24.00
CA ASP A 240 13.40 16.23 -24.65
C ASP A 240 13.83 14.80 -24.23
N GLU A 241 13.38 14.31 -23.07
CA GLU A 241 13.68 12.95 -22.59
C GLU A 241 12.62 11.92 -23.01
N LYS A 242 11.53 12.36 -23.64
CA LYS A 242 10.43 11.49 -24.10
C LYS A 242 10.69 10.80 -25.44
N ALA A 243 11.72 11.22 -26.19
CA ALA A 243 12.06 10.63 -27.47
C ALA A 243 12.86 9.31 -27.29
N PRO A 244 12.49 8.22 -27.98
CA PRO A 244 13.32 7.03 -28.01
C PRO A 244 14.68 7.39 -28.62
N PRO A 245 15.81 6.79 -28.15
CA PRO A 245 17.10 7.02 -28.76
C PRO A 245 17.03 6.66 -30.25
N THR A 246 17.20 7.67 -31.09
CA THR A 246 17.32 7.46 -32.55
C THR A 246 18.42 6.45 -32.78
N GLN A 247 18.09 5.30 -33.36
CA GLN A 247 19.06 4.37 -33.93
C GLN A 247 19.88 5.20 -34.93
N ARG A 248 21.10 5.58 -34.56
CA ARG A 248 22.07 6.03 -35.55
C ARG A 248 22.33 4.82 -36.43
N GLY A 249 21.78 4.86 -37.60
CA GLY A 249 22.12 3.94 -38.65
C GLY A 249 23.63 4.07 -38.92
N ASP A 250 24.38 3.03 -38.62
CA ASP A 250 25.64 2.80 -39.27
C ASP A 250 25.33 2.41 -40.73
N GLY A 251 25.25 3.43 -41.52
CA GLY A 251 25.29 3.32 -42.97
C GLY A 251 26.70 3.64 -43.41
N ALA A 252 27.17 2.76 -44.26
CA ALA A 252 28.17 3.00 -45.26
C ALA A 252 29.59 2.42 -45.07
N LEU A 253 29.84 1.54 -45.92
CA LEU A 253 30.98 1.15 -46.76
C LEU A 253 31.74 -0.07 -46.29
#